data_8e248b835a2dd1e76213c56c1c449ac9
#
_entry.id   8e248b835a2dd1e76213c56c1c449ac9
#
_cell.length_a   1.000
_cell.length_b   1.000
_cell.length_c   1.000
_cell.angle_alpha   90.00
_cell.angle_beta   90.00
_cell.angle_gamma   90.00
#
_symmetry.space_group_name_H-M   'P 1'
#
loop_
_entity.id
_entity.type
_entity.pdbx_description
1 polymer ?
#
loop_
_entity_poly.entity_id
_entity_poly.type
_entity_poly.pdbx_seq_one_letter_code
_entity_poly.pdbx_strand_id
1 'polypeptide(L)'
;MSRYHRASSSAPLRDAGLVEFAAEEPDLREALQRTIGELAAPDEACPPLAMRYLENGQLLRLMSRLQRRLPSGDAGAVRCRIRFSPDREAEDEPGTGHPATDLPETDDPGDSAWFPLAELFGDIGGVTLPDYILHRHFTVYMQPIVKSGREIAGYEFLTRPLPEQAPFRPAELFETARRIGQHSFLDRAARQLAIRMGAAHLPRGTKRFVNFLPSSLYRPESCLRCTFDAIKETGTDPEDCVFEVMESEPLDDPALSSVFDLYRREGVRLALDDAGTGYATIDAVERLRPDYVKIDRKWVSRCDEDPVKQRYIDDLLNRVSRFRGVVLAEGVERSEEWAYLKRAGVPLYQGFLFGRAVPVPPLTPAPIG
;
A
#
# COMPACT_ATOMS: atom_id res chain seq x y z
N MET A 1 -17.74 20.21 11.91
CA MET A 1 -18.56 19.07 11.41
C MET A 1 -18.25 18.87 9.93
N SER A 2 -17.23 18.12 9.62
CA SER A 2 -16.85 17.75 8.26
C SER A 2 -17.51 16.41 7.93
N ARG A 3 -18.40 16.42 6.96
CA ARG A 3 -19.02 15.19 6.41
C ARG A 3 -17.98 14.49 5.53
N TYR A 4 -17.25 13.56 6.08
CA TYR A 4 -16.59 12.57 5.26
C TYR A 4 -17.69 11.69 4.66
N HIS A 5 -18.03 11.94 3.40
CA HIS A 5 -18.78 11.00 2.60
C HIS A 5 -17.97 9.70 2.54
N ARG A 6 -18.58 8.58 2.93
CA ARG A 6 -18.14 7.24 2.57
C ARG A 6 -18.08 7.19 1.05
N ALA A 7 -16.90 7.43 0.48
CA ALA A 7 -16.63 6.97 -0.87
C ALA A 7 -16.71 5.45 -0.83
N SER A 8 -17.56 4.85 -1.65
CA SER A 8 -17.63 3.40 -1.79
C SER A 8 -16.27 2.91 -2.26
N SER A 9 -15.49 2.38 -1.34
CA SER A 9 -14.21 1.73 -1.65
C SER A 9 -14.54 0.48 -2.46
N SER A 10 -14.06 0.40 -3.70
CA SER A 10 -14.15 -0.82 -4.48
C SER A 10 -13.30 -1.92 -3.83
N ALA A 11 -13.78 -3.15 -3.85
CA ALA A 11 -12.98 -4.29 -3.42
C ALA A 11 -11.67 -4.37 -4.20
N PRO A 12 -10.55 -4.84 -3.61
CA PRO A 12 -9.28 -4.94 -4.30
C PRO A 12 -9.36 -5.94 -5.44
N LEU A 13 -8.83 -5.54 -6.61
CA LEU A 13 -8.64 -6.45 -7.74
C LEU A 13 -7.57 -7.48 -7.39
N ARG A 14 -7.77 -8.73 -7.85
CA ARG A 14 -6.89 -9.88 -7.59
C ARG A 14 -5.91 -10.12 -8.75
N ASP A 15 -4.89 -10.90 -8.48
CA ASP A 15 -3.80 -11.16 -9.44
C ASP A 15 -4.20 -12.03 -10.61
N ALA A 16 -5.20 -12.89 -10.45
CA ALA A 16 -5.69 -13.79 -11.49
C ALA A 16 -7.22 -13.82 -11.55
N GLY A 17 -7.75 -14.02 -12.75
CA GLY A 17 -9.20 -14.07 -12.96
C GLY A 17 -9.59 -14.08 -14.43
N LEU A 18 -10.89 -13.86 -14.65
CA LEU A 18 -11.52 -13.70 -15.95
C LEU A 18 -12.23 -12.35 -15.98
N VAL A 19 -11.86 -11.48 -16.89
CA VAL A 19 -12.60 -10.25 -17.19
C VAL A 19 -13.45 -10.47 -18.44
N GLU A 20 -14.73 -10.13 -18.34
CA GLU A 20 -15.71 -10.25 -19.43
C GLU A 20 -16.30 -8.88 -19.74
N PHE A 21 -16.60 -8.66 -21.01
CA PHE A 21 -17.16 -7.40 -21.50
C PHE A 21 -18.47 -7.65 -22.26
N ALA A 22 -19.36 -6.65 -22.21
CA ALA A 22 -20.57 -6.58 -23.01
C ALA A 22 -20.73 -5.17 -23.57
N ALA A 23 -20.98 -5.06 -24.86
CA ALA A 23 -21.27 -3.82 -25.56
C ALA A 23 -22.37 -4.07 -26.57
N GLU A 24 -23.32 -3.14 -26.72
CA GLU A 24 -24.40 -3.22 -27.71
C GLU A 24 -23.91 -2.76 -29.08
N GLU A 25 -23.09 -1.72 -29.14
CA GLU A 25 -22.59 -1.11 -30.34
C GLU A 25 -21.53 -1.99 -31.04
N PRO A 26 -21.68 -2.24 -32.37
CA PRO A 26 -20.73 -3.08 -33.12
C PRO A 26 -19.30 -2.56 -33.10
N ASP A 27 -19.10 -1.25 -33.20
CA ASP A 27 -17.77 -0.62 -33.20
C ASP A 27 -17.05 -0.80 -31.86
N LEU A 28 -17.78 -0.72 -30.75
CA LEU A 28 -17.23 -0.99 -29.41
C LEU A 28 -16.87 -2.47 -29.26
N ARG A 29 -17.69 -3.38 -29.79
CA ARG A 29 -17.33 -4.83 -29.77
C ARG A 29 -16.05 -5.10 -30.55
N GLU A 30 -15.91 -4.51 -31.74
CA GLU A 30 -14.71 -4.68 -32.56
C GLU A 30 -13.46 -4.11 -31.84
N ALA A 31 -13.58 -2.93 -31.24
CA ALA A 31 -12.49 -2.33 -30.46
C ALA A 31 -12.06 -3.20 -29.26
N LEU A 32 -13.03 -3.80 -28.56
CA LEU A 32 -12.77 -4.74 -27.45
C LEU A 32 -12.09 -6.00 -27.95
N GLN A 33 -12.65 -6.66 -29.01
CA GLN A 33 -12.07 -7.88 -29.57
C GLN A 33 -10.64 -7.67 -30.07
N ARG A 34 -10.38 -6.57 -30.77
CA ARG A 34 -9.03 -6.21 -31.22
C ARG A 34 -8.06 -6.03 -30.05
N THR A 35 -8.51 -5.32 -28.98
CA THR A 35 -7.66 -5.06 -27.82
C THR A 35 -7.35 -6.33 -27.04
N ILE A 36 -8.34 -7.20 -26.85
CA ILE A 36 -8.18 -8.49 -26.19
C ILE A 36 -7.26 -9.38 -27.02
N GLY A 37 -7.50 -9.50 -28.33
CA GLY A 37 -6.70 -10.34 -29.23
C GLY A 37 -5.22 -9.94 -29.33
N GLU A 38 -4.88 -8.67 -29.06
CA GLU A 38 -3.49 -8.21 -29.01
C GLU A 38 -2.77 -8.61 -27.70
N LEU A 39 -3.49 -8.99 -26.65
CA LEU A 39 -2.96 -9.22 -25.32
C LEU A 39 -3.12 -10.66 -24.85
N ALA A 40 -4.18 -11.32 -25.27
CA ALA A 40 -4.47 -12.69 -24.89
C ALA A 40 -3.88 -13.68 -25.89
N ALA A 41 -3.28 -14.77 -25.40
CA ALA A 41 -3.11 -15.95 -26.24
C ALA A 41 -4.49 -16.51 -26.62
N PRO A 42 -4.66 -17.09 -27.80
CA PRO A 42 -5.89 -17.76 -28.20
C PRO A 42 -6.27 -18.82 -27.14
N ASP A 43 -7.38 -18.61 -26.47
CA ASP A 43 -7.95 -19.55 -25.50
C ASP A 43 -9.35 -19.93 -25.99
N GLU A 44 -9.49 -21.13 -26.55
CA GLU A 44 -10.75 -21.65 -27.11
C GLU A 44 -11.85 -21.79 -26.04
N ALA A 45 -11.46 -21.87 -24.77
CA ALA A 45 -12.39 -21.94 -23.63
C ALA A 45 -12.89 -20.57 -23.15
N CYS A 46 -12.36 -19.46 -23.72
CA CYS A 46 -12.70 -18.12 -23.29
C CYS A 46 -13.78 -17.51 -24.22
N PRO A 47 -14.84 -16.87 -23.68
CA PRO A 47 -15.82 -16.17 -24.53
C PRO A 47 -15.18 -15.08 -25.39
N PRO A 48 -15.77 -14.73 -26.56
CA PRO A 48 -15.15 -13.79 -27.55
C PRO A 48 -14.83 -12.39 -27.02
N LEU A 49 -15.55 -11.95 -25.97
CA LEU A 49 -15.31 -10.66 -25.29
C LEU A 49 -14.86 -10.88 -23.86
N ALA A 50 -13.91 -11.78 -23.67
CA ALA A 50 -13.35 -12.05 -22.36
C ALA A 50 -11.84 -12.29 -22.44
N MET A 51 -11.15 -12.03 -21.35
CA MET A 51 -9.72 -12.32 -21.21
C MET A 51 -9.45 -12.95 -19.83
N ARG A 52 -8.88 -14.15 -19.88
CA ARG A 52 -8.28 -14.77 -18.70
C ARG A 52 -6.91 -14.12 -18.43
N TYR A 53 -6.65 -13.75 -17.21
CA TYR A 53 -5.36 -13.25 -16.78
C TYR A 53 -4.85 -14.06 -15.58
N LEU A 54 -3.55 -14.34 -15.57
CA LEU A 54 -2.87 -15.12 -14.55
C LEU A 54 -1.94 -14.25 -13.69
N GLU A 55 -1.76 -12.99 -14.11
CA GLU A 55 -0.94 -12.00 -13.42
C GLU A 55 -1.58 -10.62 -13.56
N ASN A 56 -1.48 -9.81 -12.51
CA ASN A 56 -2.01 -8.44 -12.51
C ASN A 56 -1.51 -7.59 -13.67
N GLY A 57 -0.27 -7.81 -14.12
CA GLY A 57 0.30 -7.08 -15.25
C GLY A 57 -0.47 -7.28 -16.56
N GLN A 58 -1.13 -8.44 -16.77
CA GLN A 58 -1.99 -8.67 -17.94
C GLN A 58 -3.26 -7.81 -17.85
N LEU A 59 -3.92 -7.80 -16.69
CA LEU A 59 -5.11 -6.98 -16.46
C LEU A 59 -4.80 -5.49 -16.57
N LEU A 60 -3.71 -5.04 -15.97
CA LEU A 60 -3.27 -3.63 -16.04
C LEU A 60 -3.00 -3.19 -17.48
N ARG A 61 -2.32 -4.02 -18.30
CA ARG A 61 -2.10 -3.74 -19.74
C ARG A 61 -3.40 -3.64 -20.51
N LEU A 62 -4.36 -4.53 -20.22
CA LEU A 62 -5.68 -4.47 -20.83
C LEU A 62 -6.40 -3.17 -20.47
N MET A 63 -6.47 -2.82 -19.19
CA MET A 63 -7.13 -1.59 -18.71
C MET A 63 -6.47 -0.34 -19.30
N SER A 64 -5.14 -0.26 -19.32
CA SER A 64 -4.41 0.85 -19.94
C SER A 64 -4.76 1.02 -21.41
N ARG A 65 -4.77 -0.06 -22.20
CA ARG A 65 -5.10 0.02 -23.62
C ARG A 65 -6.55 0.38 -23.87
N LEU A 66 -7.48 -0.17 -23.11
CA LEU A 66 -8.90 0.16 -23.22
C LEU A 66 -9.15 1.63 -22.87
N GLN A 67 -8.56 2.13 -21.78
CA GLN A 67 -8.72 3.53 -21.39
C GLN A 67 -8.18 4.51 -22.45
N ARG A 68 -7.11 4.15 -23.16
CA ARG A 68 -6.58 4.98 -24.25
C ARG A 68 -7.38 4.89 -25.54
N ARG A 69 -8.04 3.76 -25.81
CA ARG A 69 -8.78 3.51 -27.07
C ARG A 69 -10.23 3.93 -27.02
N LEU A 70 -10.84 3.86 -25.85
CA LEU A 70 -12.25 4.17 -25.65
C LEU A 70 -12.38 5.57 -25.04
N PRO A 71 -13.01 6.52 -25.74
CA PRO A 71 -13.41 7.80 -25.15
C PRO A 71 -14.26 7.58 -23.90
N SER A 72 -14.25 8.54 -22.98
CA SER A 72 -14.91 8.40 -21.67
C SER A 72 -16.42 8.10 -21.78
N GLY A 73 -17.10 8.61 -22.83
CA GLY A 73 -18.51 8.30 -23.11
C GLY A 73 -18.72 6.83 -23.50
N ASP A 74 -17.87 6.32 -24.37
CA ASP A 74 -17.94 4.93 -24.87
C ASP A 74 -17.61 3.92 -23.78
N ALA A 75 -16.66 4.24 -22.89
CA ALA A 75 -16.35 3.41 -21.73
C ALA A 75 -17.54 3.26 -20.76
N GLY A 76 -18.43 4.26 -20.69
CA GLY A 76 -19.67 4.18 -19.92
C GLY A 76 -20.71 3.25 -20.53
N ALA A 77 -20.72 3.09 -21.87
CA ALA A 77 -21.61 2.19 -22.60
C ALA A 77 -21.16 0.71 -22.57
N VAL A 78 -19.88 0.45 -22.29
CA VAL A 78 -19.34 -0.90 -22.12
C VAL A 78 -19.60 -1.37 -20.69
N ARG A 79 -20.20 -2.55 -20.56
CA ARG A 79 -20.33 -3.24 -19.26
C ARG A 79 -19.19 -4.25 -19.12
N CYS A 80 -18.66 -4.37 -17.93
CA CYS A 80 -17.69 -5.41 -17.62
C CYS A 80 -18.04 -6.12 -16.31
N ARG A 81 -17.52 -7.32 -16.15
CA ARG A 81 -17.52 -8.04 -14.88
C ARG A 81 -16.19 -8.76 -14.72
N ILE A 82 -15.73 -8.89 -13.50
CA ILE A 82 -14.49 -9.61 -13.17
C ILE A 82 -14.85 -10.75 -12.25
N ARG A 83 -14.46 -11.97 -12.64
CA ARG A 83 -14.54 -13.16 -11.80
C ARG A 83 -13.14 -13.58 -11.43
N PHE A 84 -12.90 -13.73 -10.14
CA PHE A 84 -11.59 -14.09 -9.66
C PHE A 84 -11.41 -15.61 -9.64
N SER A 85 -10.25 -16.09 -10.06
CA SER A 85 -9.92 -17.50 -9.95
C SER A 85 -9.78 -17.89 -8.49
N PRO A 86 -10.33 -19.03 -8.05
CA PRO A 86 -9.91 -19.64 -6.79
C PRO A 86 -8.41 -19.96 -6.91
N ASP A 87 -7.66 -19.75 -5.80
CA ASP A 87 -6.21 -19.88 -5.86
C ASP A 87 -5.75 -21.31 -6.17
N ARG A 88 -4.68 -21.38 -6.97
CA ARG A 88 -4.01 -22.62 -7.36
C ARG A 88 -3.16 -23.28 -6.25
N GLU A 89 -3.29 -22.87 -4.99
CA GLU A 89 -2.41 -23.39 -3.92
C GLU A 89 -2.74 -24.81 -3.41
N ALA A 90 -3.75 -25.47 -3.97
CA ALA A 90 -4.08 -26.86 -3.58
C ALA A 90 -3.44 -27.93 -4.49
N GLU A 91 -2.68 -27.57 -5.51
CA GLU A 91 -2.25 -28.53 -6.56
C GLU A 91 -0.72 -28.69 -6.73
N ASP A 92 0.09 -28.36 -5.75
CA ASP A 92 1.52 -28.78 -5.75
C ASP A 92 1.72 -30.21 -5.19
N GLU A 93 0.68 -31.06 -5.20
CA GLU A 93 0.87 -32.51 -5.13
C GLU A 93 1.00 -33.08 -6.56
N PRO A 94 2.13 -33.71 -6.92
CA PRO A 94 2.30 -34.29 -8.24
C PRO A 94 1.46 -35.56 -8.37
N GLY A 95 0.30 -35.48 -9.02
CA GLY A 95 -0.39 -36.72 -9.37
C GLY A 95 -1.85 -36.72 -9.76
N THR A 96 -2.60 -35.63 -9.79
CA THR A 96 -3.99 -35.65 -10.23
C THR A 96 -4.25 -34.62 -11.33
N GLY A 97 -4.02 -35.07 -12.57
CA GLY A 97 -4.37 -34.30 -13.77
C GLY A 97 -5.89 -34.22 -13.96
N HIS A 98 -6.52 -33.13 -13.53
CA HIS A 98 -7.82 -32.72 -14.04
C HIS A 98 -7.67 -31.55 -14.99
N PRO A 99 -8.34 -31.58 -16.18
CA PRO A 99 -8.29 -30.46 -17.12
C PRO A 99 -8.98 -29.26 -16.49
N ALA A 100 -8.29 -28.10 -16.51
CA ALA A 100 -8.72 -26.82 -15.93
C ALA A 100 -9.88 -26.19 -16.77
N THR A 101 -11.04 -26.85 -16.84
CA THR A 101 -12.18 -26.38 -17.65
C THR A 101 -13.31 -25.77 -16.82
N ASP A 102 -13.36 -26.01 -15.52
CA ASP A 102 -14.43 -25.45 -14.68
C ASP A 102 -13.84 -24.48 -13.66
N LEU A 103 -14.12 -23.18 -13.85
CA LEU A 103 -14.01 -22.20 -12.77
C LEU A 103 -15.16 -22.52 -11.81
N PRO A 104 -14.91 -22.93 -10.55
CA PRO A 104 -15.98 -23.06 -9.59
C PRO A 104 -16.66 -21.70 -9.42
N GLU A 105 -17.99 -21.70 -9.41
CA GLU A 105 -18.78 -20.53 -9.03
C GLU A 105 -18.38 -20.18 -7.58
N THR A 106 -17.67 -19.07 -7.40
CA THR A 106 -17.44 -18.54 -6.06
C THR A 106 -18.74 -17.87 -5.62
N ASP A 107 -19.29 -18.28 -4.49
CA ASP A 107 -20.48 -17.69 -3.85
C ASP A 107 -20.21 -16.29 -3.24
N ASP A 108 -19.19 -15.55 -3.75
CA ASP A 108 -18.94 -14.16 -3.35
C ASP A 108 -19.91 -13.26 -4.12
N PRO A 109 -20.92 -12.66 -3.47
CA PRO A 109 -21.96 -11.86 -4.15
C PRO A 109 -21.39 -10.60 -4.86
N GLY A 110 -20.12 -10.24 -4.63
CA GLY A 110 -19.41 -9.17 -5.35
C GLY A 110 -18.83 -9.58 -6.70
N ASP A 111 -18.64 -10.88 -6.93
CA ASP A 111 -17.88 -11.42 -8.08
C ASP A 111 -18.68 -11.53 -9.40
N SER A 112 -19.98 -11.30 -9.38
CA SER A 112 -20.85 -11.58 -10.54
C SER A 112 -21.60 -10.39 -11.11
N ALA A 113 -21.54 -9.23 -10.51
CA ALA A 113 -22.29 -8.06 -10.98
C ALA A 113 -21.62 -7.39 -12.20
N TRP A 114 -22.44 -7.07 -13.22
CA TRP A 114 -22.00 -6.25 -14.34
C TRP A 114 -22.00 -4.76 -13.96
N PHE A 115 -20.88 -4.07 -14.19
CA PHE A 115 -20.72 -2.63 -13.92
C PHE A 115 -20.11 -1.90 -15.14
N PRO A 116 -20.22 -0.57 -15.24
CA PRO A 116 -19.62 0.19 -16.33
C PRO A 116 -18.09 0.07 -16.33
N LEU A 117 -17.48 -0.19 -17.49
CA LEU A 117 -16.02 -0.26 -17.62
C LEU A 117 -15.31 1.02 -17.14
N ALA A 118 -15.99 2.17 -17.31
CA ALA A 118 -15.48 3.45 -16.84
C ALA A 118 -15.15 3.49 -15.33
N GLU A 119 -15.78 2.63 -14.52
CA GLU A 119 -15.48 2.52 -13.07
C GLU A 119 -14.10 1.95 -12.78
N LEU A 120 -13.49 1.24 -13.75
CA LEU A 120 -12.10 0.74 -13.64
C LEU A 120 -11.07 1.74 -14.16
N PHE A 121 -11.51 2.90 -14.68
CA PHE A 121 -10.63 3.88 -15.27
C PHE A 121 -10.29 5.00 -14.29
N GLY A 122 -9.03 5.36 -14.25
CA GLY A 122 -8.51 6.45 -13.46
C GLY A 122 -7.22 6.96 -14.08
N ASP A 123 -6.97 8.25 -13.95
CA ASP A 123 -5.74 8.87 -14.39
C ASP A 123 -5.25 9.90 -13.35
N ILE A 124 -3.97 10.21 -13.43
CA ILE A 124 -3.30 11.24 -12.67
C ILE A 124 -2.47 12.07 -13.65
N GLY A 125 -2.83 13.34 -13.83
CA GLY A 125 -2.11 14.23 -14.73
C GLY A 125 -2.09 13.76 -16.19
N GLY A 126 -3.15 13.06 -16.65
CA GLY A 126 -3.27 12.54 -18.02
C GLY A 126 -2.55 11.21 -18.26
N VAL A 127 -1.98 10.59 -17.23
CA VAL A 127 -1.41 9.23 -17.29
C VAL A 127 -2.36 8.26 -16.62
N THR A 128 -2.69 7.15 -17.28
CA THR A 128 -3.61 6.16 -16.71
C THR A 128 -3.00 5.51 -15.45
N LEU A 129 -3.83 5.19 -14.47
CA LEU A 129 -3.33 4.54 -13.25
C LEU A 129 -2.66 3.18 -13.52
N PRO A 130 -3.18 2.31 -14.43
CA PRO A 130 -2.46 1.12 -14.85
C PRO A 130 -1.02 1.41 -15.32
N ASP A 131 -0.80 2.51 -16.05
CA ASP A 131 0.55 2.87 -16.53
C ASP A 131 1.45 3.33 -15.38
N TYR A 132 0.90 4.08 -14.41
CA TYR A 132 1.65 4.41 -13.20
C TYR A 132 2.20 3.17 -12.51
N ILE A 133 1.40 2.11 -12.43
CA ILE A 133 1.79 0.85 -11.77
C ILE A 133 2.76 0.06 -12.63
N LEU A 134 2.42 -0.17 -13.91
CA LEU A 134 3.20 -0.98 -14.85
C LEU A 134 4.60 -0.42 -15.12
N HIS A 135 4.67 0.89 -15.32
CA HIS A 135 5.92 1.58 -15.69
C HIS A 135 6.58 2.26 -14.50
N ARG A 136 5.99 2.09 -13.28
CA ARG A 136 6.50 2.69 -12.04
C ARG A 136 6.77 4.18 -12.21
N HIS A 137 5.76 4.95 -12.66
CA HIS A 137 5.86 6.40 -12.81
C HIS A 137 5.89 7.12 -11.45
N PHE A 138 6.46 6.48 -10.46
CA PHE A 138 6.70 6.99 -9.11
C PHE A 138 8.01 6.43 -8.56
N THR A 139 8.54 7.12 -7.58
CA THR A 139 9.71 6.72 -6.81
C THR A 139 9.42 6.81 -5.32
N VAL A 140 10.40 6.51 -4.49
CA VAL A 140 10.34 6.72 -3.04
C VAL A 140 11.47 7.64 -2.60
N TYR A 141 11.16 8.56 -1.69
CA TYR A 141 12.13 9.37 -0.98
C TYR A 141 12.25 8.86 0.44
N MET A 142 13.42 9.00 1.02
CA MET A 142 13.74 8.50 2.35
C MET A 142 13.89 9.66 3.33
N GLN A 143 13.04 9.66 4.39
CA GLN A 143 13.09 10.65 5.46
C GLN A 143 13.78 10.07 6.67
N PRO A 144 14.80 10.76 7.28
CA PRO A 144 15.56 10.20 8.37
C PRO A 144 14.74 10.10 9.65
N ILE A 145 14.92 8.96 10.35
CA ILE A 145 14.46 8.71 11.71
C ILE A 145 15.71 8.61 12.57
N VAL A 146 15.76 9.40 13.64
CA VAL A 146 16.96 9.53 14.49
C VAL A 146 16.69 9.14 15.93
N LYS A 147 17.75 8.72 16.64
CA LYS A 147 17.75 8.50 18.08
C LYS A 147 17.97 9.81 18.84
N SER A 148 17.89 9.77 20.17
CA SER A 148 18.08 10.92 21.05
C SER A 148 19.50 11.55 20.97
N GLY A 149 20.50 10.79 20.53
CA GLY A 149 21.85 11.29 20.21
C GLY A 149 22.03 11.72 18.77
N ARG A 150 20.95 11.72 17.95
CA ARG A 150 20.91 12.07 16.52
C ARG A 150 21.52 11.04 15.58
N GLU A 151 21.91 9.88 16.06
CA GLU A 151 22.31 8.79 15.16
C GLU A 151 21.10 8.32 14.34
N ILE A 152 21.32 7.97 13.10
CA ILE A 152 20.28 7.40 12.21
C ILE A 152 19.86 6.04 12.79
N ALA A 153 18.56 5.89 13.05
CA ALA A 153 17.92 4.63 13.41
C ALA A 153 17.32 3.94 12.17
N GLY A 154 16.80 4.71 11.25
CA GLY A 154 16.12 4.24 10.07
C GLY A 154 15.69 5.36 9.14
N TYR A 155 14.89 4.99 8.15
CA TYR A 155 14.26 5.91 7.21
C TYR A 155 12.84 5.47 6.92
N GLU A 156 11.93 6.44 6.81
CA GLU A 156 10.60 6.22 6.23
C GLU A 156 10.63 6.42 4.73
N PHE A 157 9.98 5.50 4.00
CA PHE A 157 9.91 5.48 2.54
C PHE A 157 8.59 6.10 2.08
N LEU A 158 8.69 7.26 1.48
CA LEU A 158 7.57 8.09 1.07
C LEU A 158 7.44 8.11 -0.45
N THR A 159 6.33 7.63 -0.98
CA THR A 159 6.02 7.66 -2.42
C THR A 159 6.05 9.09 -2.95
N ARG A 160 6.72 9.31 -4.08
CA ARG A 160 6.86 10.61 -4.75
C ARG A 160 6.75 10.45 -6.26
N PRO A 161 6.31 11.50 -7.00
CA PRO A 161 6.43 11.50 -8.45
C PRO A 161 7.91 11.42 -8.88
N LEU A 162 8.14 10.82 -10.04
CA LEU A 162 9.46 10.94 -10.69
C LEU A 162 9.68 12.40 -11.09
N PRO A 163 10.94 12.90 -11.02
CA PRO A 163 11.25 14.30 -11.34
C PRO A 163 10.82 14.73 -12.75
N GLU A 164 10.84 13.82 -13.71
CA GLU A 164 10.48 14.03 -15.12
C GLU A 164 8.98 13.83 -15.41
N GLN A 165 8.19 13.43 -14.43
CA GLN A 165 6.76 13.18 -14.56
C GLN A 165 5.93 14.33 -13.98
N ALA A 166 4.66 14.40 -14.39
CA ALA A 166 3.73 15.35 -13.80
C ALA A 166 3.63 15.16 -12.28
N PRO A 167 3.69 16.25 -11.50
CA PRO A 167 3.59 16.15 -10.05
C PRO A 167 2.22 15.63 -9.62
N PHE A 168 2.19 14.76 -8.62
CA PHE A 168 0.97 14.30 -7.97
C PHE A 168 1.12 14.32 -6.45
N ARG A 169 0.00 14.31 -5.75
CA ARG A 169 -0.03 14.09 -4.31
C ARG A 169 -0.17 12.58 -4.03
N PRO A 170 0.67 11.97 -3.18
CA PRO A 170 0.55 10.54 -2.87
C PRO A 170 -0.84 10.12 -2.44
N ALA A 171 -1.53 10.91 -1.61
CA ALA A 171 -2.91 10.65 -1.21
C ALA A 171 -3.86 10.54 -2.42
N GLU A 172 -3.76 11.46 -3.39
CA GLU A 172 -4.58 11.45 -4.61
C GLU A 172 -4.35 10.18 -5.44
N LEU A 173 -3.09 9.74 -5.55
CA LEU A 173 -2.73 8.51 -6.27
C LEU A 173 -3.38 7.29 -5.59
N PHE A 174 -3.25 7.16 -4.27
CA PHE A 174 -3.82 6.03 -3.53
C PHE A 174 -5.35 6.08 -3.45
N GLU A 175 -5.97 7.26 -3.31
CA GLU A 175 -7.43 7.43 -3.37
C GLU A 175 -7.99 7.04 -4.74
N THR A 176 -7.33 7.46 -5.84
CA THR A 176 -7.73 7.05 -7.19
C THR A 176 -7.61 5.54 -7.34
N ALA A 177 -6.52 4.93 -6.88
CA ALA A 177 -6.33 3.49 -6.93
C ALA A 177 -7.41 2.74 -6.13
N ARG A 178 -7.77 3.24 -4.95
CA ARG A 178 -8.82 2.65 -4.09
C ARG A 178 -10.19 2.74 -4.74
N ARG A 179 -10.51 3.87 -5.34
CA ARG A 179 -11.80 4.08 -6.04
C ARG A 179 -12.03 3.09 -7.17
N ILE A 180 -10.98 2.70 -7.90
CA ILE A 180 -11.05 1.78 -9.05
C ILE A 180 -10.56 0.36 -8.74
N GLY A 181 -10.39 0.01 -7.46
CA GLY A 181 -9.98 -1.32 -7.02
C GLY A 181 -8.51 -1.70 -7.28
N GLN A 182 -7.68 -0.79 -7.82
CA GLN A 182 -6.28 -1.06 -8.16
C GLN A 182 -5.28 -0.79 -7.01
N HIS A 183 -5.77 -0.47 -5.83
CA HIS A 183 -4.91 -0.15 -4.67
C HIS A 183 -4.04 -1.33 -4.21
N SER A 184 -4.49 -2.58 -4.38
CA SER A 184 -3.67 -3.76 -4.09
C SER A 184 -2.41 -3.84 -4.96
N PHE A 185 -2.54 -3.50 -6.25
CA PHE A 185 -1.42 -3.50 -7.18
C PHE A 185 -0.46 -2.35 -6.95
N LEU A 186 -1.00 -1.15 -6.67
CA LEU A 186 -0.21 0.04 -6.37
C LEU A 186 0.59 -0.12 -5.08
N ASP A 187 -0.07 -0.54 -4.00
CA ASP A 187 0.53 -0.73 -2.69
C ASP A 187 1.66 -1.78 -2.75
N ARG A 188 1.45 -2.91 -3.43
CA ARG A 188 2.48 -3.91 -3.69
C ARG A 188 3.67 -3.34 -4.46
N ALA A 189 3.41 -2.60 -5.55
CA ALA A 189 4.47 -2.00 -6.35
C ALA A 189 5.28 -0.98 -5.54
N ALA A 190 4.63 -0.17 -4.70
CA ALA A 190 5.28 0.80 -3.82
C ALA A 190 6.15 0.10 -2.75
N ARG A 191 5.63 -0.94 -2.10
CA ARG A 191 6.40 -1.74 -1.11
C ARG A 191 7.64 -2.38 -1.71
N GLN A 192 7.49 -3.05 -2.86
CA GLN A 192 8.63 -3.67 -3.54
C GLN A 192 9.69 -2.64 -3.94
N LEU A 193 9.27 -1.47 -4.41
CA LEU A 193 10.19 -0.40 -4.76
C LEU A 193 10.94 0.10 -3.52
N ALA A 194 10.24 0.33 -2.40
CA ALA A 194 10.84 0.75 -1.13
C ALA A 194 11.90 -0.25 -0.63
N ILE A 195 11.59 -1.56 -0.66
CA ILE A 195 12.52 -2.61 -0.26
C ILE A 195 13.79 -2.58 -1.13
N ARG A 196 13.65 -2.53 -2.47
CA ARG A 196 14.78 -2.51 -3.40
C ARG A 196 15.62 -1.24 -3.26
N MET A 197 14.98 -0.07 -3.12
CA MET A 197 15.68 1.20 -2.88
C MET A 197 16.42 1.20 -1.53
N GLY A 198 15.79 0.66 -0.49
CA GLY A 198 16.42 0.50 0.81
C GLY A 198 17.65 -0.42 0.76
N ALA A 199 17.57 -1.53 0.03
CA ALA A 199 18.70 -2.44 -0.15
C ALA A 199 19.86 -1.80 -0.92
N ALA A 200 19.56 -0.96 -1.92
CA ALA A 200 20.56 -0.29 -2.73
C ALA A 200 21.31 0.84 -2.00
N HIS A 201 20.67 1.51 -1.04
CA HIS A 201 21.18 2.76 -0.46
C HIS A 201 21.48 2.72 1.04
N LEU A 202 20.93 1.75 1.78
CA LEU A 202 21.06 1.71 3.23
C LEU A 202 21.87 0.52 3.71
N PRO A 203 22.76 0.71 4.69
CA PRO A 203 23.49 -0.39 5.31
C PRO A 203 22.57 -1.32 6.10
N ARG A 204 23.04 -2.54 6.39
CA ARG A 204 22.38 -3.47 7.31
C ARG A 204 22.24 -2.86 8.70
N GLY A 205 21.15 -3.19 9.39
CA GLY A 205 20.83 -2.66 10.72
C GLY A 205 20.13 -1.30 10.70
N THR A 206 19.99 -0.67 9.51
CA THR A 206 19.19 0.55 9.35
C THR A 206 17.73 0.16 9.11
N LYS A 207 16.81 0.63 9.96
CA LYS A 207 15.38 0.31 9.84
C LYS A 207 14.77 0.99 8.62
N ARG A 208 13.89 0.26 7.93
CA ARG A 208 13.19 0.64 6.70
C ARG A 208 11.70 0.66 6.97
N PHE A 209 11.16 1.84 7.22
CA PHE A 209 9.75 2.05 7.50
C PHE A 209 8.99 2.20 6.17
N VAL A 210 8.10 1.25 5.89
CA VAL A 210 7.41 1.13 4.60
C VAL A 210 5.91 1.08 4.83
N ASN A 211 5.19 2.02 4.24
CA ASN A 211 3.74 2.08 4.31
C ASN A 211 3.09 0.83 3.73
N PHE A 212 2.01 0.40 4.36
CA PHE A 212 1.26 -0.78 4.04
C PHE A 212 -0.24 -0.56 4.23
N LEU A 213 -1.05 -1.00 3.25
CA LEU A 213 -2.50 -0.92 3.28
C LEU A 213 -3.10 -2.30 3.56
N PRO A 214 -3.60 -2.59 4.78
CA PRO A 214 -4.31 -3.85 5.06
C PRO A 214 -5.46 -4.12 4.11
N SER A 215 -6.24 -3.09 3.74
CA SER A 215 -7.34 -3.19 2.77
C SER A 215 -6.91 -3.60 1.35
N SER A 216 -5.60 -3.59 1.07
CA SER A 216 -5.04 -4.09 -0.19
C SER A 216 -4.93 -5.62 -0.25
N LEU A 217 -5.07 -6.29 0.89
CA LEU A 217 -4.91 -7.74 1.00
C LEU A 217 -6.27 -8.43 0.93
N TYR A 218 -6.47 -9.23 -0.09
CA TYR A 218 -7.59 -10.16 -0.17
C TYR A 218 -7.25 -11.56 0.37
N ARG A 219 -5.96 -11.95 0.34
CA ARG A 219 -5.37 -13.13 0.99
C ARG A 219 -3.95 -12.82 1.45
N PRO A 220 -3.72 -12.63 2.76
CA PRO A 220 -2.43 -12.19 3.28
C PRO A 220 -1.25 -13.04 2.81
N GLU A 221 -1.36 -14.36 2.87
CA GLU A 221 -0.27 -15.29 2.52
C GLU A 221 0.17 -15.13 1.06
N SER A 222 -0.78 -15.08 0.12
CA SER A 222 -0.48 -14.89 -1.30
C SER A 222 -0.04 -13.46 -1.60
N CYS A 223 -0.78 -12.48 -1.09
CA CYS A 223 -0.54 -11.06 -1.40
C CYS A 223 0.82 -10.58 -0.89
N LEU A 224 1.30 -11.15 0.23
CA LEU A 224 2.58 -10.76 0.84
C LEU A 224 3.77 -11.57 0.33
N ARG A 225 3.55 -12.69 -0.36
CA ARG A 225 4.63 -13.55 -0.90
C ARG A 225 5.65 -12.73 -1.68
N CYS A 226 5.19 -11.92 -2.64
CA CYS A 226 6.09 -11.08 -3.45
C CYS A 226 6.83 -10.01 -2.64
N THR A 227 6.34 -9.62 -1.47
CA THR A 227 7.02 -8.72 -0.54
C THR A 227 8.15 -9.46 0.16
N PHE A 228 7.90 -10.67 0.65
CA PHE A 228 8.92 -11.52 1.27
C PHE A 228 9.98 -11.97 0.27
N ASP A 229 9.57 -12.28 -0.98
CA ASP A 229 10.50 -12.59 -2.07
C ASP A 229 11.44 -11.41 -2.34
N ALA A 230 10.91 -10.18 -2.38
CA ALA A 230 11.74 -8.98 -2.57
C ALA A 230 12.73 -8.77 -1.42
N ILE A 231 12.33 -9.02 -0.17
CA ILE A 231 13.22 -8.97 1.02
C ILE A 231 14.34 -10.01 0.85
N LYS A 232 13.99 -11.24 0.48
CA LYS A 232 14.93 -12.34 0.26
C LYS A 232 15.87 -12.08 -0.92
N GLU A 233 15.36 -11.68 -2.08
CA GLU A 233 16.14 -11.38 -3.28
C GLU A 233 17.17 -10.28 -3.08
N THR A 234 16.81 -9.27 -2.28
CA THR A 234 17.70 -8.13 -1.97
C THR A 234 18.70 -8.43 -0.86
N GLY A 235 18.58 -9.58 -0.18
CA GLY A 235 19.39 -9.91 1.00
C GLY A 235 19.17 -8.96 2.17
N THR A 236 18.02 -8.28 2.21
CA THR A 236 17.60 -7.42 3.31
C THR A 236 17.29 -8.29 4.53
N ASP A 237 17.76 -7.89 5.71
CA ASP A 237 17.37 -8.55 6.95
C ASP A 237 15.88 -8.25 7.23
N PRO A 238 15.01 -9.26 7.39
CA PRO A 238 13.60 -9.02 7.71
C PRO A 238 13.40 -8.11 8.95
N GLU A 239 14.26 -8.23 9.97
CA GLU A 239 14.20 -7.37 11.15
C GLU A 239 14.46 -5.89 10.85
N ASP A 240 15.11 -5.56 9.74
CA ASP A 240 15.30 -4.18 9.31
C ASP A 240 14.07 -3.61 8.59
N CYS A 241 13.13 -4.46 8.16
CA CYS A 241 11.87 -4.05 7.56
C CYS A 241 10.82 -3.76 8.65
N VAL A 242 10.22 -2.58 8.60
CA VAL A 242 9.12 -2.16 9.47
C VAL A 242 7.95 -1.76 8.58
N PHE A 243 6.85 -2.53 8.62
CA PHE A 243 5.66 -2.18 7.85
C PHE A 243 4.71 -1.34 8.72
N GLU A 244 4.31 -0.19 8.17
CA GLU A 244 3.49 0.81 8.84
C GLU A 244 2.03 0.69 8.40
N VAL A 245 1.14 0.43 9.35
CA VAL A 245 -0.30 0.42 9.12
C VAL A 245 -0.84 1.82 9.37
N MET A 246 -1.50 2.38 8.35
CA MET A 246 -2.06 3.73 8.40
C MET A 246 -3.30 3.78 9.30
N GLU A 247 -3.49 4.91 9.99
CA GLU A 247 -4.64 5.20 10.87
C GLU A 247 -5.99 5.23 10.14
N SER A 248 -5.97 5.36 8.81
CA SER A 248 -7.17 5.35 7.96
C SER A 248 -7.75 3.95 7.71
N GLU A 249 -7.00 2.90 8.07
CA GLU A 249 -7.43 1.51 7.93
C GLU A 249 -8.22 1.05 9.17
N PRO A 250 -9.30 0.26 9.00
CA PRO A 250 -10.03 -0.31 10.12
C PRO A 250 -9.14 -1.28 10.92
N LEU A 251 -8.74 -0.89 12.14
CA LEU A 251 -7.85 -1.68 12.99
C LEU A 251 -8.55 -2.76 13.81
N ASP A 252 -9.87 -2.80 13.79
CA ASP A 252 -10.72 -3.78 14.48
C ASP A 252 -11.02 -5.02 13.61
N ASP A 253 -10.58 -5.03 12.36
CA ASP A 253 -10.72 -6.19 11.47
C ASP A 253 -9.92 -7.38 12.01
N PRO A 254 -10.56 -8.54 12.27
CA PRO A 254 -9.88 -9.77 12.69
C PRO A 254 -8.79 -10.23 11.72
N ALA A 255 -8.95 -9.97 10.41
CA ALA A 255 -7.97 -10.29 9.39
C ALA A 255 -6.63 -9.57 9.62
N LEU A 256 -6.66 -8.37 10.20
CA LEU A 256 -5.45 -7.60 10.51
C LEU A 256 -4.55 -8.32 11.54
N SER A 257 -5.13 -8.97 12.52
CA SER A 257 -4.36 -9.76 13.49
C SER A 257 -3.60 -10.91 12.82
N SER A 258 -4.23 -11.59 11.87
CA SER A 258 -3.60 -12.66 11.07
C SER A 258 -2.45 -12.11 10.21
N VAL A 259 -2.60 -10.93 9.65
CA VAL A 259 -1.54 -10.22 8.90
C VAL A 259 -0.36 -9.91 9.82
N PHE A 260 -0.61 -9.40 11.03
CA PHE A 260 0.43 -9.09 12.00
C PHE A 260 1.18 -10.35 12.44
N ASP A 261 0.47 -11.47 12.65
CA ASP A 261 1.09 -12.73 13.01
C ASP A 261 1.93 -13.30 11.85
N LEU A 262 1.49 -13.12 10.60
CA LEU A 262 2.27 -13.51 9.43
C LEU A 262 3.58 -12.71 9.34
N TYR A 263 3.52 -11.39 9.45
CA TYR A 263 4.71 -10.54 9.45
C TYR A 263 5.69 -10.90 10.56
N ARG A 264 5.18 -11.16 11.78
CA ARG A 264 6.02 -11.58 12.92
C ARG A 264 6.70 -12.91 12.68
N ARG A 265 6.00 -13.89 12.08
CA ARG A 265 6.58 -15.20 11.71
C ARG A 265 7.72 -15.06 10.71
N GLU A 266 7.61 -14.12 9.77
CA GLU A 266 8.64 -13.80 8.79
C GLU A 266 9.77 -12.91 9.34
N GLY A 267 9.72 -12.56 10.63
CA GLY A 267 10.74 -11.74 11.30
C GLY A 267 10.66 -10.24 11.02
N VAL A 268 9.61 -9.80 10.35
CA VAL A 268 9.37 -8.38 10.00
C VAL A 268 8.75 -7.65 11.16
N ARG A 269 9.09 -6.38 11.34
CA ARG A 269 8.56 -5.50 12.37
C ARG A 269 7.35 -4.72 11.88
N LEU A 270 6.51 -4.30 12.83
CA LEU A 270 5.27 -3.59 12.58
C LEU A 270 5.25 -2.24 13.27
N ALA A 271 4.76 -1.22 12.58
CA ALA A 271 4.47 0.09 13.12
C ALA A 271 2.98 0.41 12.99
N LEU A 272 2.44 1.11 13.97
CA LEU A 272 1.14 1.75 13.88
C LEU A 272 1.34 3.24 13.71
N ASP A 273 0.82 3.77 12.60
CA ASP A 273 0.98 5.16 12.22
C ASP A 273 -0.08 6.05 12.89
N ASP A 274 0.27 7.33 13.08
CA ASP A 274 -0.61 8.40 13.56
C ASP A 274 -1.43 8.07 14.83
N ALA A 275 -0.79 7.45 15.84
CA ALA A 275 -1.45 7.10 17.10
C ALA A 275 -2.16 8.30 17.73
N GLY A 276 -3.41 8.07 18.16
CA GLY A 276 -4.32 9.10 18.69
C GLY A 276 -5.12 9.84 17.62
N THR A 277 -5.13 9.35 16.39
CA THR A 277 -5.98 9.84 15.29
C THR A 277 -6.76 8.68 14.66
N GLY A 278 -7.82 8.97 13.93
CA GLY A 278 -8.57 7.97 13.16
C GLY A 278 -8.92 6.71 13.95
N TYR A 279 -8.56 5.56 13.40
CA TYR A 279 -8.72 4.24 14.03
C TYR A 279 -7.55 3.85 14.96
N ALA A 280 -6.42 4.57 14.90
CA ALA A 280 -5.24 4.31 15.73
C ALA A 280 -5.42 4.79 17.16
N THR A 281 -6.46 4.29 17.82
CA THR A 281 -6.77 4.60 19.21
C THR A 281 -5.74 3.94 20.15
N ILE A 282 -5.63 4.45 21.37
CA ILE A 282 -4.77 3.84 22.40
C ILE A 282 -5.16 2.38 22.67
N ASP A 283 -6.47 2.05 22.63
CA ASP A 283 -6.94 0.67 22.81
C ASP A 283 -6.52 -0.24 21.64
N ALA A 284 -6.49 0.28 20.41
CA ALA A 284 -5.94 -0.44 19.26
C ALA A 284 -4.45 -0.73 19.43
N VAL A 285 -3.67 0.25 19.92
CA VAL A 285 -2.25 0.09 20.23
C VAL A 285 -2.02 -1.04 21.25
N GLU A 286 -2.78 -1.07 22.36
CA GLU A 286 -2.67 -2.10 23.39
C GLU A 286 -3.08 -3.50 22.88
N ARG A 287 -4.07 -3.57 22.00
CA ARG A 287 -4.53 -4.83 21.41
C ARG A 287 -3.53 -5.40 20.41
N LEU A 288 -3.07 -4.57 19.47
CA LEU A 288 -2.20 -5.00 18.36
C LEU A 288 -0.74 -5.16 18.78
N ARG A 289 -0.29 -4.45 19.82
CA ARG A 289 1.08 -4.49 20.37
C ARG A 289 2.14 -4.38 19.26
N PRO A 290 2.13 -3.31 18.44
CA PRO A 290 3.11 -3.15 17.39
C PRO A 290 4.53 -2.95 17.96
N ASP A 291 5.56 -3.24 17.15
CA ASP A 291 6.96 -2.99 17.55
C ASP A 291 7.24 -1.48 17.67
N TYR A 292 6.57 -0.66 16.82
CA TYR A 292 6.69 0.79 16.81
C TYR A 292 5.32 1.46 16.87
N VAL A 293 5.25 2.59 17.56
CA VAL A 293 4.06 3.45 17.64
C VAL A 293 4.48 4.87 17.29
N LYS A 294 3.93 5.42 16.20
CA LYS A 294 4.24 6.76 15.72
C LYS A 294 3.24 7.76 16.31
N ILE A 295 3.75 8.83 16.91
CA ILE A 295 2.93 9.93 17.45
C ILE A 295 2.75 10.96 16.34
N ASP A 296 1.52 11.21 15.93
CA ASP A 296 1.16 12.19 14.91
C ASP A 296 1.65 13.61 15.24
N ARG A 297 2.04 14.33 14.23
CA ARG A 297 2.51 15.73 14.32
C ARG A 297 1.57 16.63 15.14
N LYS A 298 0.25 16.41 15.13
CA LYS A 298 -0.68 17.26 15.90
C LYS A 298 -0.41 17.21 17.40
N TRP A 299 0.07 16.06 17.92
CA TRP A 299 0.45 15.87 19.30
C TRP A 299 1.87 16.36 19.60
N VAL A 300 2.76 16.33 18.61
CA VAL A 300 4.16 16.73 18.70
C VAL A 300 4.32 18.24 18.57
N SER A 301 3.63 18.89 17.62
CA SER A 301 3.74 20.32 17.39
C SER A 301 3.42 21.12 18.65
N ARG A 302 4.37 21.92 19.16
CA ARG A 302 4.29 22.71 20.40
C ARG A 302 3.96 21.91 21.66
N CYS A 303 4.36 20.64 21.72
CA CYS A 303 4.16 19.80 22.91
C CYS A 303 4.91 20.31 24.13
N ASP A 304 5.97 21.07 23.93
CA ASP A 304 6.73 21.75 24.99
C ASP A 304 5.92 22.80 25.76
N GLU A 305 4.86 23.36 25.15
CA GLU A 305 4.02 24.43 25.68
C GLU A 305 2.62 23.95 26.11
N ASP A 306 2.19 22.74 25.74
CA ASP A 306 0.81 22.27 25.90
C ASP A 306 0.68 21.10 26.88
N PRO A 307 0.13 21.34 28.10
CA PRO A 307 -0.02 20.28 29.11
C PRO A 307 -0.98 19.14 28.69
N VAL A 308 -1.87 19.36 27.73
CA VAL A 308 -2.78 18.29 27.24
C VAL A 308 -1.99 17.32 26.38
N LYS A 309 -1.15 17.83 25.48
CA LYS A 309 -0.27 17.04 24.65
C LYS A 309 0.77 16.29 25.48
N GLN A 310 1.31 16.94 26.49
CA GLN A 310 2.25 16.33 27.44
C GLN A 310 1.65 15.11 28.14
N ARG A 311 0.44 15.25 28.68
CA ARG A 311 -0.26 14.11 29.33
C ARG A 311 -0.54 12.96 28.34
N TYR A 312 -0.93 13.30 27.09
CA TYR A 312 -1.14 12.28 26.05
C TYR A 312 0.15 11.51 25.75
N ILE A 313 1.27 12.21 25.57
CA ILE A 313 2.58 11.61 25.29
C ILE A 313 3.01 10.71 26.45
N ASP A 314 2.87 11.17 27.69
CA ASP A 314 3.22 10.40 28.89
C ASP A 314 2.35 9.14 29.02
N ASP A 315 1.02 9.23 28.80
CA ASP A 315 0.13 8.07 28.83
C ASP A 315 0.47 7.06 27.72
N LEU A 316 0.74 7.52 26.51
CA LEU A 316 1.13 6.66 25.41
C LEU A 316 2.46 5.94 25.69
N LEU A 317 3.48 6.65 26.17
CA LEU A 317 4.77 6.06 26.56
C LEU A 317 4.60 4.97 27.63
N ASN A 318 3.78 5.25 28.66
CA ASN A 318 3.50 4.30 29.73
C ASN A 318 2.81 3.03 29.20
N ARG A 319 1.86 3.15 28.28
CA ARG A 319 1.13 2.01 27.70
C ARG A 319 2.02 1.19 26.76
N VAL A 320 2.74 1.86 25.87
CA VAL A 320 3.64 1.22 24.91
C VAL A 320 4.76 0.45 25.61
N SER A 321 5.27 0.98 26.73
CA SER A 321 6.31 0.31 27.52
C SER A 321 5.89 -1.07 28.05
N ARG A 322 4.60 -1.31 28.31
CA ARG A 322 4.07 -2.58 28.85
C ARG A 322 4.28 -3.78 27.92
N PHE A 323 4.35 -3.53 26.61
CA PHE A 323 4.61 -4.58 25.62
C PHE A 323 5.97 -4.41 24.91
N ARG A 324 6.85 -3.54 25.43
CA ARG A 324 8.19 -3.25 24.90
C ARG A 324 8.19 -2.62 23.50
N GLY A 325 7.11 -1.94 23.13
CA GLY A 325 7.05 -1.16 21.88
C GLY A 325 7.96 0.07 21.95
N VAL A 326 8.32 0.60 20.81
CA VAL A 326 9.17 1.77 20.63
C VAL A 326 8.34 2.95 20.13
N VAL A 327 8.37 4.08 20.82
CA VAL A 327 7.64 5.28 20.38
C VAL A 327 8.51 6.12 19.45
N LEU A 328 7.93 6.58 18.34
CA LEU A 328 8.52 7.48 17.36
C LEU A 328 7.68 8.77 17.27
N ALA A 329 8.28 9.92 17.59
CA ALA A 329 7.61 11.22 17.44
C ALA A 329 7.82 11.78 16.05
N GLU A 330 6.73 12.12 15.37
CA GLU A 330 6.72 12.64 14.01
C GLU A 330 6.53 14.15 13.93
N GLY A 331 6.99 14.74 12.82
CA GLY A 331 6.79 16.14 12.55
C GLY A 331 7.50 17.07 13.53
N VAL A 332 8.61 16.63 14.12
CA VAL A 332 9.44 17.47 14.98
C VAL A 332 10.11 18.55 14.12
N GLU A 333 9.75 19.82 14.35
CA GLU A 333 10.27 20.96 13.58
C GLU A 333 11.09 21.93 14.43
N ARG A 334 10.89 21.94 15.75
CA ARG A 334 11.52 22.86 16.69
C ARG A 334 12.45 22.13 17.66
N SER A 335 13.54 22.78 18.04
CA SER A 335 14.48 22.28 19.05
C SER A 335 13.84 22.10 20.44
N GLU A 336 12.86 22.96 20.78
CA GLU A 336 12.13 22.95 22.05
C GLU A 336 11.22 21.72 22.14
N GLU A 337 10.53 21.37 21.06
CA GLU A 337 9.73 20.13 20.93
C GLU A 337 10.64 18.91 21.16
N TRP A 338 11.76 18.84 20.44
CA TRP A 338 12.73 17.77 20.62
C TRP A 338 13.29 17.68 22.01
N ALA A 339 13.67 18.82 22.63
CA ALA A 339 14.17 18.86 24.00
C ALA A 339 13.12 18.35 25.01
N TYR A 340 11.85 18.70 24.82
CA TYR A 340 10.74 18.17 25.65
C TYR A 340 10.60 16.67 25.47
N LEU A 341 10.42 16.19 24.22
CA LEU A 341 10.22 14.78 23.89
C LEU A 341 11.38 13.89 24.43
N LYS A 342 12.62 14.40 24.34
CA LYS A 342 13.79 13.72 24.88
C LYS A 342 13.72 13.59 26.40
N ARG A 343 13.29 14.63 27.12
CA ARG A 343 13.10 14.57 28.58
C ARG A 343 11.95 13.66 28.98
N ALA A 344 10.88 13.60 28.16
CA ALA A 344 9.76 12.70 28.36
C ALA A 344 10.14 11.21 28.12
N GLY A 345 11.29 10.95 27.49
CA GLY A 345 11.78 9.59 27.25
C GLY A 345 11.38 8.99 25.90
N VAL A 346 10.93 9.80 24.92
CA VAL A 346 10.70 9.33 23.56
C VAL A 346 12.04 8.90 22.95
N PRO A 347 12.16 7.69 22.39
CA PRO A 347 13.45 7.18 21.91
C PRO A 347 13.78 7.54 20.46
N LEU A 348 12.77 7.76 19.60
CA LEU A 348 12.94 8.02 18.17
C LEU A 348 12.20 9.28 17.72
N TYR A 349 12.77 9.96 16.72
CA TYR A 349 12.27 11.24 16.23
C TYR A 349 12.37 11.31 14.72
N GLN A 350 11.37 11.94 14.11
CA GLN A 350 11.33 12.28 12.70
C GLN A 350 10.74 13.67 12.52
N GLY A 351 11.23 14.42 11.55
CA GLY A 351 10.71 15.75 11.25
C GLY A 351 11.72 16.63 10.52
N PHE A 352 11.29 17.81 10.11
CA PHE A 352 12.15 18.70 9.34
C PHE A 352 13.35 19.24 10.12
N LEU A 353 13.31 19.14 11.44
CA LEU A 353 14.48 19.43 12.28
C LEU A 353 15.65 18.51 11.96
N PHE A 354 15.42 17.27 11.54
CA PHE A 354 16.45 16.25 11.29
C PHE A 354 16.71 16.04 9.80
N GLY A 355 15.77 16.39 8.95
CA GLY A 355 15.89 16.31 7.50
C GLY A 355 14.55 16.11 6.80
N ARG A 356 14.52 16.52 5.53
CA ARG A 356 13.40 16.24 4.62
C ARG A 356 13.63 14.92 3.91
N ALA A 357 12.56 14.34 3.38
CA ALA A 357 12.66 13.19 2.50
C ALA A 357 13.44 13.53 1.23
N VAL A 358 14.40 12.70 0.88
CA VAL A 358 15.28 12.85 -0.31
C VAL A 358 15.46 11.51 -1.01
N PRO A 359 15.79 11.49 -2.33
CA PRO A 359 15.93 10.24 -3.09
C PRO A 359 17.04 9.32 -2.58
N VAL A 360 18.18 9.92 -2.21
CA VAL A 360 19.34 9.22 -1.63
C VAL A 360 19.74 9.98 -0.38
N PRO A 361 19.43 9.45 0.81
CA PRO A 361 19.68 10.17 2.04
C PRO A 361 21.15 10.12 2.43
N PRO A 362 21.66 11.18 3.08
CA PRO A 362 22.94 11.10 3.76
C PRO A 362 22.86 10.11 4.91
N LEU A 363 23.88 9.27 5.09
CA LEU A 363 23.95 8.30 6.20
C LEU A 363 24.28 8.96 7.55
N THR A 364 24.48 10.26 7.56
CA THR A 364 24.67 11.08 8.78
C THR A 364 23.64 12.21 8.79
N PRO A 365 23.02 12.51 9.95
CA PRO A 365 22.04 13.60 10.04
C PRO A 365 22.66 14.95 9.68
N ALA A 366 21.85 15.83 9.09
CA ALA A 366 22.24 17.21 8.87
C ALA A 366 22.55 17.94 10.20
N PRO A 367 23.52 18.88 10.25
CA PRO A 367 23.69 19.72 11.44
C PRO A 367 22.40 20.51 11.71
N ILE A 368 22.04 20.69 12.99
CA ILE A 368 20.98 21.62 13.39
C ILE A 368 21.60 23.02 13.33
N GLY A 369 21.04 23.90 12.50
CA GLY A 369 21.45 25.29 12.40
C GLY A 369 21.02 26.07 13.65
#